data_c9dbc24993e9b37b0e4f09f1e6a4ffe7
#
_entry.id   c9dbc24993e9b37b0e4f09f1e6a4ffe7
#
_cell.length_a   1.000
_cell.length_b   1.000
_cell.length_c   1.000
_cell.angle_alpha   90.00
_cell.angle_beta   90.00
_cell.angle_gamma   90.00
#
_symmetry.space_group_name_H-M   'P 1'
#
loop_
_entity.id
_entity.type
_entity.pdbx_description
1 polymer ?
#
loop_
_entity_poly.entity_id
_entity_poly.type
_entity_poly.pdbx_seq_one_letter_code
_entity_poly.pdbx_strand_id
1 'polypeptide(L)'
;MPTTRYLAGHAVTASPRYDTDQFIADVNTIIAKYDIDLIIPTFEEAFYLSARRADLPDTLTLFAGPFAKLAQLHDKASFQRLVEKAGVPIPETIVATDEESLRTAIDKYPRYFARAAFSRGGVALLTNTGPLAGKMAVEDCHPTEDQPWLVQPFVNGPMVCTYSTVVNGRVTSQCTYCAPEQWAHSTGIAFLAVDSTDTLDYTQRIIDALDPTFTGQLSFDFVDNDGQLYAIECNPRPTNGVILLEAEQLEQALTGANAEPFVVEPGVERQISVAVLADAFAEPLKHLPTTLNDLTHVKNVGSGWHDSFAMMWSPATLVHGAKLSRGQHVAILEALGDDIVWNGEPINGMTAEDAAVLEDVHEQRI
;
A
#
# COMPACT_ATOMS: atom_id res chain seq x y z
N MET A 1 -23.39 5.24 -2.97
CA MET A 1 -22.12 5.85 -3.35
C MET A 1 -21.88 7.07 -2.47
N PRO A 2 -20.67 7.27 -1.96
CA PRO A 2 -20.38 8.46 -1.18
C PRO A 2 -20.60 9.70 -2.06
N THR A 3 -21.40 10.62 -1.59
CA THR A 3 -21.62 11.90 -2.24
C THR A 3 -20.86 12.95 -1.48
N THR A 4 -19.88 13.57 -2.11
CA THR A 4 -19.20 14.75 -1.62
C THR A 4 -19.52 15.93 -2.56
N ARG A 5 -19.60 17.14 -2.02
CA ARG A 5 -19.85 18.35 -2.82
C ARG A 5 -18.70 18.69 -3.77
N TYR A 6 -17.57 18.05 -3.61
CA TYR A 6 -16.38 18.27 -4.44
C TYR A 6 -16.33 17.37 -5.69
N LEU A 7 -17.23 16.38 -5.80
CA LEU A 7 -17.28 15.50 -6.97
C LEU A 7 -18.03 16.18 -8.13
N ALA A 8 -17.37 16.29 -9.29
CA ALA A 8 -17.99 16.64 -10.56
C ALA A 8 -18.86 15.50 -11.11
N GLY A 9 -18.52 14.25 -10.79
CA GLY A 9 -19.25 13.07 -11.19
C GLY A 9 -18.67 11.80 -10.60
N HIS A 10 -19.32 10.68 -10.92
CA HIS A 10 -18.83 9.34 -10.60
C HIS A 10 -19.15 8.39 -11.76
N ALA A 11 -18.37 7.34 -11.89
CA ALA A 11 -18.61 6.25 -12.81
C ALA A 11 -18.21 4.93 -12.15
N VAL A 12 -18.75 3.84 -12.69
CA VAL A 12 -18.33 2.48 -12.37
C VAL A 12 -17.64 1.96 -13.61
N THR A 13 -16.46 1.40 -13.46
CA THR A 13 -15.68 0.77 -14.52
C THR A 13 -15.79 -0.74 -14.43
N ALA A 14 -15.41 -1.44 -15.48
CA ALA A 14 -15.11 -2.86 -15.41
C ALA A 14 -13.95 -3.12 -14.42
N SER A 15 -13.78 -4.36 -14.01
CA SER A 15 -12.66 -4.78 -13.17
C SER A 15 -11.33 -4.63 -13.92
N PRO A 16 -10.35 -3.91 -13.39
CA PRO A 16 -9.03 -3.84 -14.01
C PRO A 16 -8.36 -5.21 -14.10
N ARG A 17 -8.60 -6.11 -13.14
CA ARG A 17 -8.00 -7.44 -13.09
C ARG A 17 -8.66 -8.44 -14.03
N TYR A 18 -9.99 -8.46 -14.07
CA TYR A 18 -10.75 -9.50 -14.79
C TYR A 18 -11.17 -9.08 -16.21
N ASP A 19 -11.23 -7.77 -16.49
CA ASP A 19 -11.56 -7.23 -17.80
C ASP A 19 -10.80 -5.92 -18.05
N THR A 20 -9.48 -6.03 -18.19
CA THR A 20 -8.58 -4.89 -18.38
C THR A 20 -8.93 -4.06 -19.61
N ASP A 21 -9.32 -4.70 -20.72
CA ASP A 21 -9.65 -3.98 -21.95
C ASP A 21 -10.90 -3.10 -21.79
N GLN A 22 -11.95 -3.62 -21.16
CA GLN A 22 -13.14 -2.84 -20.88
C GLN A 22 -12.86 -1.77 -19.82
N PHE A 23 -12.03 -2.06 -18.81
CA PHE A 23 -11.59 -1.07 -17.82
C PHE A 23 -10.93 0.14 -18.50
N ILE A 24 -9.97 -0.08 -19.40
CA ILE A 24 -9.29 1.00 -20.14
C ILE A 24 -10.27 1.77 -21.05
N ALA A 25 -11.20 1.08 -21.69
CA ALA A 25 -12.24 1.72 -22.52
C ALA A 25 -13.16 2.62 -21.67
N ASP A 26 -13.55 2.16 -20.48
CA ASP A 26 -14.35 2.92 -19.53
C ASP A 26 -13.59 4.15 -19.03
N VAL A 27 -12.31 4.01 -18.66
CA VAL A 27 -11.44 5.12 -18.25
C VAL A 27 -11.33 6.16 -19.38
N ASN A 28 -11.08 5.77 -20.62
CA ASN A 28 -11.04 6.69 -21.78
C ASN A 28 -12.37 7.42 -21.98
N THR A 29 -13.49 6.73 -21.76
CA THR A 29 -14.82 7.34 -21.84
C THR A 29 -15.02 8.41 -20.74
N ILE A 30 -14.53 8.15 -19.53
CA ILE A 30 -14.57 9.08 -18.38
C ILE A 30 -13.70 10.30 -18.67
N ILE A 31 -12.45 10.08 -19.16
CA ILE A 31 -11.52 11.15 -19.56
C ILE A 31 -12.18 12.09 -20.55
N ALA A 32 -12.73 11.55 -21.64
CA ALA A 32 -13.37 12.33 -22.68
C ALA A 32 -14.65 13.06 -22.19
N LYS A 33 -15.42 12.42 -21.32
CA LYS A 33 -16.68 12.98 -20.80
C LYS A 33 -16.47 14.18 -19.88
N TYR A 34 -15.44 14.14 -19.04
CA TYR A 34 -15.21 15.12 -17.99
C TYR A 34 -14.01 16.02 -18.26
N ASP A 35 -13.37 15.88 -19.43
CA ASP A 35 -12.17 16.64 -19.82
C ASP A 35 -11.04 16.49 -18.78
N ILE A 36 -10.72 15.23 -18.44
CA ILE A 36 -9.73 14.89 -17.41
C ILE A 36 -8.33 15.02 -17.98
N ASP A 37 -7.47 15.75 -17.29
CA ASP A 37 -6.06 15.96 -17.63
C ASP A 37 -5.08 15.27 -16.65
N LEU A 38 -5.59 14.81 -15.47
CA LEU A 38 -4.82 14.14 -14.44
C LEU A 38 -5.58 12.95 -13.85
N ILE A 39 -4.95 11.77 -13.84
CA ILE A 39 -5.40 10.61 -13.07
C ILE A 39 -4.46 10.38 -11.90
N ILE A 40 -5.03 10.26 -10.69
CA ILE A 40 -4.32 9.92 -9.47
C ILE A 40 -4.85 8.57 -8.99
N PRO A 41 -4.15 7.46 -9.24
CA PRO A 41 -4.55 6.15 -8.73
C PRO A 41 -4.50 6.13 -7.20
N THR A 42 -5.45 5.44 -6.59
CA THR A 42 -5.57 5.37 -5.13
C THR A 42 -5.30 3.99 -4.56
N PHE A 43 -5.21 2.99 -5.45
CA PHE A 43 -4.93 1.60 -5.08
C PHE A 43 -4.12 0.90 -6.19
N GLU A 44 -4.32 -0.41 -6.39
CA GLU A 44 -3.52 -1.21 -7.34
C GLU A 44 -3.98 -1.10 -8.80
N GLU A 45 -5.03 -0.32 -9.11
CA GLU A 45 -5.33 0.12 -10.48
C GLU A 45 -4.14 0.85 -11.13
N ALA A 46 -3.23 1.38 -10.31
CA ALA A 46 -1.99 1.98 -10.77
C ALA A 46 -1.18 1.06 -11.70
N PHE A 47 -1.12 -0.24 -11.41
CA PHE A 47 -0.39 -1.21 -12.23
C PHE A 47 -1.03 -1.37 -13.61
N TYR A 48 -2.36 -1.52 -13.67
CA TYR A 48 -3.11 -1.69 -14.91
C TYR A 48 -3.06 -0.44 -15.79
N LEU A 49 -3.23 0.74 -15.18
CA LEU A 49 -3.13 2.02 -15.90
C LEU A 49 -1.71 2.26 -16.43
N SER A 50 -0.68 1.91 -15.66
CA SER A 50 0.73 2.07 -16.08
C SER A 50 1.12 1.08 -17.16
N ALA A 51 0.71 -0.20 -17.07
CA ALA A 51 0.94 -1.21 -18.08
C ALA A 51 0.23 -0.90 -19.41
N ARG A 52 -0.88 -0.18 -19.34
CA ARG A 52 -1.71 0.23 -20.50
C ARG A 52 -1.61 1.73 -20.80
N ARG A 53 -0.50 2.38 -20.37
CA ARG A 53 -0.29 3.83 -20.55
C ARG A 53 -0.41 4.28 -22.01
N ALA A 54 0.03 3.44 -22.95
CA ALA A 54 -0.04 3.72 -24.38
C ALA A 54 -1.48 3.78 -24.95
N ASP A 55 -2.45 3.21 -24.23
CA ASP A 55 -3.86 3.23 -24.61
C ASP A 55 -4.63 4.43 -24.04
N LEU A 56 -3.98 5.25 -23.22
CA LEU A 56 -4.52 6.48 -22.67
C LEU A 56 -4.05 7.69 -23.48
N PRO A 57 -4.81 8.81 -23.50
CA PRO A 57 -4.42 10.01 -24.25
C PRO A 57 -3.02 10.53 -23.86
N ASP A 58 -2.25 10.99 -24.84
CA ASP A 58 -0.91 11.55 -24.62
C ASP A 58 -0.94 12.82 -23.76
N THR A 59 -2.04 13.58 -23.80
CA THR A 59 -2.25 14.80 -23.03
C THR A 59 -2.56 14.53 -21.56
N LEU A 60 -2.90 13.29 -21.22
CA LEU A 60 -3.23 12.89 -19.85
C LEU A 60 -1.96 12.72 -19.01
N THR A 61 -1.95 13.30 -17.84
CA THR A 61 -0.97 12.99 -16.79
C THR A 61 -1.48 11.81 -15.94
N LEU A 62 -0.72 10.73 -15.89
CA LEU A 62 -0.94 9.63 -14.96
C LEU A 62 0.04 9.80 -13.79
N PHE A 63 -0.47 10.05 -12.58
CA PHE A 63 0.37 10.20 -11.39
C PHE A 63 0.75 8.83 -10.79
N ALA A 64 1.42 8.05 -11.63
CA ALA A 64 2.00 6.75 -11.28
C ALA A 64 3.26 6.53 -12.13
N GLY A 65 4.26 5.87 -11.55
CA GLY A 65 5.48 5.53 -12.26
C GLY A 65 5.26 4.55 -13.42
N PRO A 66 6.28 4.35 -14.27
CA PRO A 66 6.26 3.30 -15.30
C PRO A 66 5.98 1.92 -14.67
N PHE A 67 5.25 1.06 -15.37
CA PHE A 67 4.87 -0.27 -14.88
C PHE A 67 6.07 -1.08 -14.35
N ALA A 68 7.17 -1.09 -15.11
CA ALA A 68 8.42 -1.76 -14.71
C ALA A 68 8.92 -1.33 -13.32
N LYS A 69 8.83 -0.03 -13.01
CA LYS A 69 9.27 0.51 -11.71
C LYS A 69 8.29 0.20 -10.59
N LEU A 70 6.99 0.22 -10.89
CA LEU A 70 5.97 -0.21 -9.94
C LEU A 70 6.11 -1.70 -9.61
N ALA A 71 6.32 -2.54 -10.62
CA ALA A 71 6.54 -3.99 -10.45
C ALA A 71 7.78 -4.27 -9.60
N GLN A 72 8.91 -3.60 -9.88
CA GLN A 72 10.15 -3.72 -9.11
C GLN A 72 9.98 -3.31 -7.64
N LEU A 73 9.20 -2.27 -7.36
CA LEU A 73 8.92 -1.83 -5.99
C LEU A 73 7.97 -2.77 -5.25
N HIS A 74 7.00 -3.34 -5.95
CA HIS A 74 5.97 -4.18 -5.34
C HIS A 74 6.45 -5.62 -5.09
N ASP A 75 7.29 -6.16 -5.96
CA ASP A 75 7.95 -7.45 -5.76
C ASP A 75 8.94 -7.36 -4.61
N LYS A 76 8.67 -8.09 -3.53
CA LYS A 76 9.46 -7.97 -2.30
C LYS A 76 10.93 -8.37 -2.48
N ALA A 77 11.23 -9.32 -3.37
CA ALA A 77 12.60 -9.74 -3.63
C ALA A 77 13.39 -8.68 -4.41
N SER A 78 12.78 -8.09 -5.44
CA SER A 78 13.38 -6.99 -6.22
C SER A 78 13.50 -5.72 -5.40
N PHE A 79 12.51 -5.42 -4.56
CA PHE A 79 12.56 -4.32 -3.60
C PHE A 79 13.73 -4.45 -2.63
N GLN A 80 13.98 -5.65 -2.09
CA GLN A 80 15.11 -5.92 -1.21
C GLN A 80 16.45 -5.50 -1.86
N ARG A 81 16.69 -5.95 -3.09
CA ARG A 81 17.93 -5.61 -3.83
C ARG A 81 18.05 -4.11 -4.11
N LEU A 82 16.93 -3.45 -4.45
CA LEU A 82 16.91 -2.01 -4.66
C LEU A 82 17.29 -1.24 -3.40
N VAL A 83 16.71 -1.63 -2.26
CA VAL A 83 16.95 -1.00 -0.94
C VAL A 83 18.41 -1.21 -0.50
N GLU A 84 18.96 -2.41 -0.70
CA GLU A 84 20.36 -2.71 -0.44
C GLU A 84 21.28 -1.83 -1.30
N LYS A 85 21.00 -1.72 -2.61
CA LYS A 85 21.73 -0.84 -3.53
C LYS A 85 21.65 0.63 -3.10
N ALA A 86 20.51 1.07 -2.58
CA ALA A 86 20.31 2.41 -2.03
C ALA A 86 21.06 2.63 -0.70
N GLY A 87 21.61 1.57 -0.11
CA GLY A 87 22.30 1.60 1.19
C GLY A 87 21.35 1.89 2.35
N VAL A 88 20.06 1.57 2.22
CA VAL A 88 19.07 1.66 3.28
C VAL A 88 19.07 0.34 4.05
N PRO A 89 18.97 0.34 5.38
CA PRO A 89 18.99 -0.87 6.17
C PRO A 89 17.82 -1.81 5.84
N ILE A 90 18.13 -3.10 5.72
CA ILE A 90 17.19 -4.14 5.35
C ILE A 90 17.55 -5.42 6.09
N PRO A 91 16.60 -6.27 6.52
CA PRO A 91 16.92 -7.56 7.13
C PRO A 91 17.59 -8.48 6.11
N GLU A 92 18.57 -9.29 6.56
CA GLU A 92 19.11 -10.37 5.74
C GLU A 92 17.96 -11.23 5.21
N THR A 93 17.98 -11.53 3.90
CA THR A 93 16.84 -12.21 3.25
C THR A 93 17.33 -13.44 2.49
N ILE A 94 16.64 -14.56 2.70
CA ILE A 94 16.83 -15.79 1.93
C ILE A 94 15.56 -15.98 1.10
N VAL A 95 15.74 -16.20 -0.21
CA VAL A 95 14.64 -16.53 -1.11
C VAL A 95 14.50 -18.04 -1.22
N ALA A 96 13.32 -18.57 -0.98
CA ALA A 96 12.99 -19.98 -1.06
C ALA A 96 11.97 -20.21 -2.19
N THR A 97 12.31 -21.12 -3.12
CA THR A 97 11.51 -21.41 -4.31
C THR A 97 10.85 -22.80 -4.28
N ASP A 98 11.10 -23.55 -3.23
CA ASP A 98 10.48 -24.86 -2.96
C ASP A 98 10.40 -25.11 -1.44
N GLU A 99 9.71 -26.18 -1.04
CA GLU A 99 9.52 -26.52 0.37
C GLU A 99 10.83 -26.87 1.09
N GLU A 100 11.80 -27.50 0.42
CA GLU A 100 13.07 -27.89 1.01
C GLU A 100 13.94 -26.66 1.31
N SER A 101 14.04 -25.73 0.36
CA SER A 101 14.73 -24.44 0.54
C SER A 101 14.05 -23.59 1.61
N LEU A 102 12.71 -23.59 1.68
CA LEU A 102 11.95 -22.89 2.72
C LEU A 102 12.29 -23.45 4.12
N ARG A 103 12.27 -24.77 4.29
CA ARG A 103 12.64 -25.44 5.56
C ARG A 103 14.07 -25.11 5.94
N THR A 104 14.99 -25.20 5.00
CA THR A 104 16.41 -24.86 5.23
C THR A 104 16.59 -23.40 5.66
N ALA A 105 15.86 -22.48 5.01
CA ALA A 105 15.94 -21.05 5.31
C ALA A 105 15.38 -20.70 6.70
N ILE A 106 14.24 -21.28 7.10
CA ILE A 106 13.67 -21.03 8.44
C ILE A 106 14.53 -21.62 9.56
N ASP A 107 15.19 -22.76 9.34
CA ASP A 107 16.07 -23.40 10.33
C ASP A 107 17.33 -22.57 10.61
N LYS A 108 17.70 -21.64 9.71
CA LYS A 108 18.83 -20.72 9.91
C LYS A 108 18.59 -19.74 11.06
N TYR A 109 17.32 -19.37 11.32
CA TYR A 109 16.99 -18.33 12.28
C TYR A 109 16.18 -18.88 13.46
N PRO A 110 16.62 -18.67 14.70
CA PRO A 110 15.87 -19.07 15.91
C PRO A 110 14.48 -18.42 15.99
N ARG A 111 14.38 -17.22 15.43
CA ARG A 111 13.15 -16.45 15.28
C ARG A 111 13.11 -15.92 13.84
N TYR A 112 12.07 -16.27 13.10
CA TYR A 112 11.97 -15.93 11.70
C TYR A 112 10.61 -15.32 11.34
N PHE A 113 10.63 -14.60 10.23
CA PHE A 113 9.48 -14.04 9.56
C PHE A 113 9.60 -14.38 8.08
N ALA A 114 8.67 -15.17 7.56
CA ALA A 114 8.67 -15.57 6.15
C ALA A 114 7.34 -15.19 5.50
N ARG A 115 7.39 -14.76 4.24
CA ARG A 115 6.21 -14.32 3.49
C ARG A 115 6.38 -14.56 2.00
N ALA A 116 5.27 -14.77 1.28
CA ALA A 116 5.30 -14.85 -0.17
C ALA A 116 5.73 -13.51 -0.78
N ALA A 117 6.45 -13.56 -1.91
CA ALA A 117 6.95 -12.39 -2.63
C ALA A 117 5.82 -11.41 -2.99
N PHE A 118 4.70 -11.94 -3.45
CA PHE A 118 3.45 -11.19 -3.62
C PHE A 118 2.46 -11.58 -2.52
N SER A 119 2.33 -10.73 -1.52
CA SER A 119 1.37 -10.91 -0.43
C SER A 119 1.04 -9.55 0.20
N ARG A 120 -0.12 -9.42 0.80
CA ARG A 120 -0.59 -8.20 1.46
C ARG A 120 -1.39 -8.53 2.72
N GLY A 121 -1.49 -7.55 3.63
CA GLY A 121 -2.39 -7.64 4.78
C GLY A 121 -2.13 -8.79 5.74
N GLY A 122 -0.93 -9.38 5.78
CA GLY A 122 -0.60 -10.51 6.63
C GLY A 122 -1.14 -11.86 6.13
N VAL A 123 -1.67 -11.93 4.91
CA VAL A 123 -2.00 -13.17 4.20
C VAL A 123 -0.68 -13.78 3.69
N ALA A 124 -0.58 -15.13 3.65
CA ALA A 124 0.64 -15.85 3.27
C ALA A 124 1.87 -15.44 4.11
N LEU A 125 1.75 -15.59 5.44
CA LEU A 125 2.79 -15.26 6.40
C LEU A 125 3.06 -16.45 7.32
N LEU A 126 4.32 -16.90 7.35
CA LEU A 126 4.82 -17.97 8.20
C LEU A 126 5.80 -17.39 9.23
N THR A 127 5.56 -17.59 10.51
CA THR A 127 6.46 -17.14 11.59
C THR A 127 6.32 -18.03 12.81
N ASN A 128 7.41 -18.14 13.58
CA ASN A 128 7.41 -18.79 14.89
C ASN A 128 7.34 -17.80 16.06
N THR A 129 7.15 -16.51 15.78
CA THR A 129 7.23 -15.44 16.77
C THR A 129 6.10 -14.43 16.62
N GLY A 130 5.63 -13.88 17.73
CA GLY A 130 4.59 -12.85 17.77
C GLY A 130 3.16 -13.39 17.67
N PRO A 131 2.14 -12.51 17.50
CA PRO A 131 0.72 -12.89 17.53
C PRO A 131 0.28 -13.82 16.39
N LEU A 132 1.06 -13.89 15.32
CA LEU A 132 0.78 -14.72 14.15
C LEU A 132 1.53 -16.05 14.16
N ALA A 133 2.31 -16.33 15.22
CA ALA A 133 3.07 -17.57 15.33
C ALA A 133 2.16 -18.81 15.26
N GLY A 134 2.54 -19.76 14.38
CA GLY A 134 1.83 -21.03 14.23
C GLY A 134 0.46 -20.96 13.54
N LYS A 135 0.08 -19.82 12.95
CA LYS A 135 -1.18 -19.70 12.20
C LYS A 135 -1.12 -20.34 10.80
N MET A 136 0.09 -20.51 10.26
CA MET A 136 0.35 -21.18 8.98
C MET A 136 1.40 -22.26 9.18
N ALA A 137 1.24 -23.41 8.53
CA ALA A 137 2.24 -24.46 8.49
C ALA A 137 3.13 -24.33 7.26
N VAL A 138 4.33 -24.89 7.29
CA VAL A 138 5.26 -24.86 6.14
C VAL A 138 4.65 -25.53 4.93
N GLU A 139 3.91 -26.63 5.16
CA GLU A 139 3.21 -27.40 4.14
C GLU A 139 2.14 -26.61 3.38
N ASP A 140 1.62 -25.52 3.97
CA ASP A 140 0.61 -24.66 3.37
C ASP A 140 1.21 -23.53 2.54
N CYS A 141 2.52 -23.33 2.58
CA CYS A 141 3.21 -22.22 1.93
C CYS A 141 3.34 -22.37 0.42
N HIS A 142 3.61 -23.60 -0.08
CA HIS A 142 3.75 -23.95 -1.49
C HIS A 142 4.65 -22.99 -2.31
N PRO A 143 5.90 -22.71 -1.88
CA PRO A 143 6.78 -21.84 -2.63
C PRO A 143 7.11 -22.45 -4.00
N THR A 144 7.21 -21.57 -5.02
CA THR A 144 7.62 -21.91 -6.38
C THR A 144 8.57 -20.84 -6.91
N GLU A 145 9.21 -21.07 -8.07
CA GLU A 145 10.02 -20.04 -8.74
C GLU A 145 9.19 -18.79 -9.07
N ASP A 146 7.94 -18.95 -9.51
CA ASP A 146 7.03 -17.83 -9.81
C ASP A 146 6.48 -17.15 -8.56
N GLN A 147 6.36 -17.88 -7.46
CA GLN A 147 5.83 -17.40 -6.19
C GLN A 147 6.77 -17.78 -5.03
N PRO A 148 7.98 -17.22 -4.97
CA PRO A 148 8.94 -17.56 -3.93
C PRO A 148 8.54 -16.97 -2.59
N TRP A 149 9.15 -17.52 -1.53
CA TRP A 149 9.01 -17.01 -0.18
C TRP A 149 10.30 -16.33 0.27
N LEU A 150 10.18 -15.19 0.91
CA LEU A 150 11.28 -14.48 1.52
C LEU A 150 11.33 -14.82 3.01
N VAL A 151 12.45 -15.36 3.46
CA VAL A 151 12.72 -15.72 4.85
C VAL A 151 13.72 -14.75 5.44
N GLN A 152 13.36 -14.13 6.57
CA GLN A 152 14.15 -13.12 7.25
C GLN A 152 14.26 -13.45 8.75
N PRO A 153 15.33 -13.02 9.45
CA PRO A 153 15.31 -13.00 10.90
C PRO A 153 14.15 -12.12 11.37
N PHE A 154 13.48 -12.52 12.46
CA PHE A 154 12.43 -11.70 13.05
C PHE A 154 13.03 -10.42 13.61
N VAL A 155 12.78 -9.29 12.99
CA VAL A 155 13.14 -7.95 13.49
C VAL A 155 12.12 -7.55 14.55
N ASN A 156 12.58 -7.26 15.76
CA ASN A 156 11.72 -6.88 16.87
C ASN A 156 11.54 -5.36 16.89
N GLY A 157 10.31 -4.89 17.00
CA GLY A 157 10.03 -3.46 17.07
C GLY A 157 8.65 -3.09 16.54
N PRO A 158 8.22 -1.85 16.74
CA PRO A 158 6.99 -1.34 16.15
C PRO A 158 7.11 -1.15 14.64
N MET A 159 5.99 -1.29 13.95
CA MET A 159 5.88 -0.90 12.54
C MET A 159 5.81 0.62 12.42
N VAL A 160 6.59 1.14 11.49
CA VAL A 160 6.59 2.55 11.06
C VAL A 160 6.33 2.58 9.57
N CYS A 161 5.28 3.25 9.15
CA CYS A 161 4.86 3.32 7.77
C CYS A 161 5.07 4.73 7.21
N THR A 162 5.23 4.83 5.89
CA THR A 162 5.33 6.13 5.23
C THR A 162 4.28 6.29 4.14
N TYR A 163 4.05 7.52 3.76
CA TYR A 163 3.42 7.91 2.52
C TYR A 163 4.17 9.08 1.94
N SER A 164 4.49 9.01 0.64
CA SER A 164 5.23 10.05 -0.07
C SER A 164 4.65 10.30 -1.45
N THR A 165 4.69 11.54 -1.90
CA THR A 165 4.56 11.90 -3.31
C THR A 165 5.92 12.23 -3.87
N VAL A 166 6.15 11.86 -5.11
CA VAL A 166 7.41 12.09 -5.83
C VAL A 166 7.09 12.70 -7.18
N VAL A 167 7.79 13.76 -7.55
CA VAL A 167 7.67 14.42 -8.86
C VAL A 167 9.06 14.60 -9.44
N ASN A 168 9.30 14.02 -10.63
CA ASN A 168 10.58 14.06 -11.33
C ASN A 168 11.76 13.69 -10.40
N GLY A 169 11.65 12.55 -9.71
CA GLY A 169 12.68 12.02 -8.82
C GLY A 169 12.82 12.73 -7.47
N ARG A 170 12.08 13.79 -7.21
CA ARG A 170 12.14 14.55 -5.96
C ARG A 170 10.93 14.23 -5.09
N VAL A 171 11.17 13.88 -3.84
CA VAL A 171 10.10 13.76 -2.83
C VAL A 171 9.47 15.14 -2.62
N THR A 172 8.17 15.26 -2.80
CA THR A 172 7.40 16.50 -2.67
C THR A 172 6.52 16.53 -1.43
N SER A 173 6.16 15.36 -0.89
CA SER A 173 5.60 15.25 0.45
C SER A 173 6.05 13.98 1.14
N GLN A 174 6.11 14.00 2.47
CA GLN A 174 6.45 12.87 3.33
C GLN A 174 5.58 12.88 4.57
N CYS A 175 4.98 11.74 4.85
CA CYS A 175 4.36 11.44 6.12
C CYS A 175 4.95 10.14 6.66
N THR A 176 5.45 10.16 7.88
CA THR A 176 5.85 8.96 8.62
C THR A 176 4.90 8.78 9.79
N TYR A 177 4.36 7.58 9.95
CA TYR A 177 3.32 7.35 10.94
C TYR A 177 3.37 5.93 11.51
N CYS A 178 2.79 5.76 12.68
CA CYS A 178 2.45 4.47 13.26
C CYS A 178 0.92 4.34 13.37
N ALA A 179 0.45 3.11 13.55
CA ALA A 179 -0.95 2.80 13.81
C ALA A 179 -1.09 2.29 15.26
N PRO A 180 -1.32 3.21 16.24
CA PRO A 180 -1.43 2.83 17.65
C PRO A 180 -2.64 1.92 17.92
N GLU A 181 -3.68 2.04 17.11
CA GLU A 181 -4.87 1.20 17.19
C GLU A 181 -5.05 0.41 15.89
N GLN A 182 -5.28 -0.90 16.03
CA GLN A 182 -5.42 -1.82 14.90
C GLN A 182 -6.63 -2.73 15.10
N TRP A 183 -7.47 -2.85 14.08
CA TRP A 183 -8.52 -3.87 14.04
C TRP A 183 -7.90 -5.24 13.69
N ALA A 184 -8.28 -6.26 14.44
CA ALA A 184 -7.84 -7.65 14.23
C ALA A 184 -6.31 -7.82 14.18
N HIS A 185 -5.54 -6.95 14.85
CA HIS A 185 -4.08 -6.94 14.90
C HIS A 185 -3.36 -6.74 13.55
N SER A 186 -4.06 -6.25 12.53
CA SER A 186 -3.46 -6.07 11.18
C SER A 186 -3.84 -4.76 10.50
N THR A 187 -5.04 -4.25 10.70
CA THR A 187 -5.55 -3.07 9.98
C THR A 187 -5.58 -1.86 10.90
N GLY A 188 -4.76 -0.84 10.60
CA GLY A 188 -4.75 0.41 11.36
C GLY A 188 -6.11 1.13 11.27
N ILE A 189 -6.63 1.61 12.39
CA ILE A 189 -7.86 2.40 12.51
C ILE A 189 -7.63 3.80 13.09
N ALA A 190 -6.50 4.00 13.76
CA ALA A 190 -5.97 5.31 14.17
C ALA A 190 -4.51 5.44 13.69
N PHE A 191 -4.11 6.64 13.32
CA PHE A 191 -2.82 6.94 12.70
C PHE A 191 -2.22 8.16 13.34
N LEU A 192 -0.98 8.05 13.80
CA LEU A 192 -0.21 9.08 14.48
C LEU A 192 1.07 9.36 13.72
N ALA A 193 1.25 10.60 13.27
CA ALA A 193 2.49 11.05 12.63
C ALA A 193 3.65 11.05 13.65
N VAL A 194 4.80 10.54 13.20
CA VAL A 194 6.04 10.49 13.94
C VAL A 194 7.15 11.21 13.15
N ASP A 195 8.36 11.29 13.71
CA ASP A 195 9.49 11.93 13.03
C ASP A 195 9.78 11.29 11.67
N SER A 196 10.02 12.12 10.68
CA SER A 196 10.24 11.71 9.27
C SER A 196 11.70 11.85 8.83
N THR A 197 12.61 12.26 9.67
CA THR A 197 13.99 12.63 9.27
C THR A 197 14.68 11.49 8.53
N ASP A 198 14.77 10.33 9.13
CA ASP A 198 15.45 9.17 8.53
C ASP A 198 14.66 8.58 7.35
N THR A 199 13.33 8.50 7.47
CA THR A 199 12.49 7.94 6.41
C THR A 199 12.44 8.82 5.16
N LEU A 200 12.54 10.14 5.28
CA LEU A 200 12.63 11.06 4.15
C LEU A 200 13.95 10.85 3.39
N ASP A 201 15.08 10.76 4.10
CA ASP A 201 16.38 10.42 3.51
C ASP A 201 16.34 9.05 2.81
N TYR A 202 15.79 8.04 3.47
CA TYR A 202 15.67 6.70 2.91
C TYR A 202 14.78 6.67 1.66
N THR A 203 13.65 7.37 1.69
CA THR A 203 12.75 7.49 0.54
C THR A 203 13.49 8.13 -0.65
N GLN A 204 14.19 9.25 -0.45
CA GLN A 204 14.92 9.90 -1.54
C GLN A 204 16.02 9.01 -2.09
N ARG A 205 16.81 8.34 -1.25
CA ARG A 205 17.88 7.42 -1.68
C ARG A 205 17.32 6.23 -2.47
N ILE A 206 16.18 5.68 -2.08
CA ILE A 206 15.52 4.60 -2.83
C ILE A 206 15.08 5.11 -4.20
N ILE A 207 14.51 6.31 -4.29
CA ILE A 207 14.09 6.93 -5.55
C ILE A 207 15.29 7.19 -6.46
N ASP A 208 16.38 7.74 -5.94
CA ASP A 208 17.60 7.99 -6.70
C ASP A 208 18.20 6.70 -7.29
N ALA A 209 18.09 5.57 -6.55
CA ALA A 209 18.55 4.26 -7.00
C ALA A 209 17.58 3.58 -7.99
N LEU A 210 16.28 3.89 -7.91
CA LEU A 210 15.23 3.35 -8.76
C LEU A 210 15.16 4.04 -10.12
N ASP A 211 14.91 5.34 -10.11
CA ASP A 211 14.73 6.18 -11.29
C ASP A 211 14.71 7.67 -10.88
N PRO A 212 15.73 8.47 -11.28
CA PRO A 212 15.79 9.89 -10.93
C PRO A 212 14.71 10.75 -11.61
N THR A 213 13.86 10.16 -12.45
CA THR A 213 12.73 10.84 -13.11
C THR A 213 11.37 10.34 -12.63
N PHE A 214 11.35 9.45 -11.66
CA PHE A 214 10.11 8.84 -11.15
C PHE A 214 9.10 9.90 -10.72
N THR A 215 7.84 9.71 -11.11
CA THR A 215 6.70 10.50 -10.63
C THR A 215 5.59 9.56 -10.20
N GLY A 216 5.07 9.74 -8.99
CA GLY A 216 4.01 8.88 -8.45
C GLY A 216 3.90 8.93 -6.94
N GLN A 217 3.14 8.00 -6.39
CA GLN A 217 2.91 7.84 -4.95
C GLN A 217 3.59 6.57 -4.44
N LEU A 218 4.19 6.65 -3.27
CA LEU A 218 4.92 5.54 -2.66
C LEU A 218 4.60 5.47 -1.17
N SER A 219 4.57 4.26 -0.66
CA SER A 219 4.46 4.00 0.78
C SER A 219 5.41 2.86 1.13
N PHE A 220 6.28 3.10 2.11
CA PHE A 220 7.20 2.10 2.63
C PHE A 220 6.78 1.68 4.03
N ASP A 221 6.95 0.40 4.33
CA ASP A 221 6.80 -0.15 5.66
C ASP A 221 8.19 -0.47 6.23
N PHE A 222 8.44 0.01 7.46
CA PHE A 222 9.66 -0.21 8.21
C PHE A 222 9.35 -0.88 9.54
N VAL A 223 10.35 -1.55 10.11
CA VAL A 223 10.36 -1.94 11.54
C VAL A 223 11.44 -1.13 12.24
N ASP A 224 11.06 -0.45 13.32
CA ASP A 224 12.00 0.27 14.18
C ASP A 224 12.55 -0.67 15.26
N ASN A 225 13.81 -1.07 15.11
CA ASN A 225 14.52 -1.85 16.12
C ASN A 225 15.47 -0.94 16.90
N ASP A 226 15.01 -0.45 18.04
CA ASP A 226 15.78 0.41 18.93
C ASP A 226 16.40 1.65 18.24
N GLY A 227 15.64 2.30 17.37
CA GLY A 227 16.05 3.49 16.62
C GLY A 227 16.71 3.18 15.27
N GLN A 228 16.90 1.91 14.91
CA GLN A 228 17.32 1.51 13.57
C GLN A 228 16.12 1.06 12.77
N LEU A 229 15.77 1.83 11.72
CA LEU A 229 14.70 1.48 10.79
C LEU A 229 15.20 0.47 9.75
N TYR A 230 14.47 -0.63 9.61
CA TYR A 230 14.68 -1.65 8.57
C TYR A 230 13.52 -1.61 7.58
N ALA A 231 13.83 -1.38 6.31
CA ALA A 231 12.82 -1.42 5.25
C ALA A 231 12.29 -2.85 5.05
N ILE A 232 10.98 -2.96 4.95
CA ILE A 232 10.31 -4.26 4.86
C ILE A 232 9.65 -4.43 3.50
N GLU A 233 8.82 -3.49 3.06
CA GLU A 233 8.13 -3.56 1.77
C GLU A 233 7.79 -2.17 1.23
N CYS A 234 7.48 -2.13 -0.05
CA CYS A 234 6.93 -0.96 -0.71
C CYS A 234 5.52 -1.26 -1.24
N ASN A 235 4.62 -0.33 -1.00
CA ASN A 235 3.35 -0.22 -1.66
C ASN A 235 3.45 0.99 -2.62
N PRO A 236 3.64 0.79 -3.96
CA PRO A 236 3.80 1.90 -4.90
C PRO A 236 2.45 2.57 -5.24
N ARG A 237 1.76 2.98 -4.19
CA ARG A 237 0.43 3.59 -4.15
C ARG A 237 0.21 4.28 -2.81
N PRO A 238 -0.85 5.10 -2.66
CA PRO A 238 -1.18 5.67 -1.36
C PRO A 238 -1.60 4.60 -0.35
N THR A 239 -1.18 4.83 0.88
CA THR A 239 -1.66 4.14 2.08
C THR A 239 -2.30 5.16 3.03
N ASN A 240 -2.62 4.75 4.24
CA ASN A 240 -3.31 5.61 5.19
C ASN A 240 -2.55 6.89 5.57
N GLY A 241 -1.23 6.97 5.31
CA GLY A 241 -0.46 8.20 5.53
C GLY A 241 -0.95 9.41 4.74
N VAL A 242 -1.59 9.21 3.59
CA VAL A 242 -2.15 10.31 2.77
C VAL A 242 -3.16 11.17 3.55
N ILE A 243 -3.90 10.58 4.49
CA ILE A 243 -4.93 11.27 5.26
C ILE A 243 -4.36 12.23 6.32
N LEU A 244 -3.06 12.13 6.62
CA LEU A 244 -2.38 12.99 7.58
C LEU A 244 -1.91 14.31 6.95
N LEU A 245 -1.82 14.39 5.61
CA LEU A 245 -1.58 15.63 4.87
C LEU A 245 -2.84 16.49 4.81
N GLU A 246 -2.69 17.80 4.83
CA GLU A 246 -3.79 18.71 4.52
C GLU A 246 -3.98 18.77 2.99
N ALA A 247 -5.21 19.04 2.55
CA ALA A 247 -5.58 18.99 1.13
C ALA A 247 -4.73 19.93 0.24
N GLU A 248 -4.48 21.14 0.72
CA GLU A 248 -3.70 22.15 0.02
C GLU A 248 -2.21 21.74 -0.11
N GLN A 249 -1.67 21.05 0.89
CA GLN A 249 -0.31 20.51 0.86
C GLN A 249 -0.22 19.37 -0.17
N LEU A 250 -1.22 18.48 -0.17
CA LEU A 250 -1.27 17.36 -1.12
C LEU A 250 -1.40 17.87 -2.56
N GLU A 251 -2.26 18.87 -2.83
CA GLU A 251 -2.42 19.49 -4.16
C GLU A 251 -1.10 20.06 -4.67
N GLN A 252 -0.39 20.84 -3.86
CA GLN A 252 0.90 21.40 -4.25
C GLN A 252 1.98 20.31 -4.43
N ALA A 253 1.98 19.28 -3.59
CA ALA A 253 2.92 18.19 -3.68
C ALA A 253 2.72 17.35 -4.96
N LEU A 254 1.47 17.08 -5.35
CA LEU A 254 1.14 16.34 -6.58
C LEU A 254 1.55 17.10 -7.86
N THR A 255 1.53 18.43 -7.81
CA THR A 255 1.96 19.27 -8.93
C THR A 255 3.47 19.56 -8.92
N GLY A 256 4.18 19.24 -7.84
CA GLY A 256 5.59 19.55 -7.65
C GLY A 256 5.88 21.06 -7.53
N ALA A 257 4.86 21.86 -7.22
CA ALA A 257 4.99 23.32 -7.13
C ALA A 257 5.76 23.79 -5.88
N ASN A 258 5.87 22.94 -4.86
CA ASN A 258 6.62 23.23 -3.63
C ASN A 258 8.14 23.10 -3.83
N ALA A 259 8.92 24.04 -3.27
CA ALA A 259 10.38 24.00 -3.34
C ALA A 259 10.98 22.92 -2.41
N GLU A 260 10.43 22.80 -1.20
CA GLU A 260 10.81 21.81 -0.20
C GLU A 260 9.66 20.82 0.02
N PRO A 261 9.92 19.55 0.40
CA PRO A 261 8.85 18.60 0.68
C PRO A 261 7.97 19.06 1.83
N PHE A 262 6.67 18.86 1.69
CA PHE A 262 5.75 18.98 2.84
C PHE A 262 5.94 17.76 3.74
N VAL A 263 6.47 17.98 4.94
CA VAL A 263 6.65 16.95 5.95
C VAL A 263 5.56 17.12 7.02
N VAL A 264 4.83 16.05 7.28
CA VAL A 264 3.79 16.07 8.33
C VAL A 264 4.48 16.15 9.70
N GLU A 265 4.05 17.12 10.51
CA GLU A 265 4.59 17.33 11.85
C GLU A 265 4.28 16.14 12.77
N PRO A 266 5.23 15.68 13.60
CA PRO A 266 4.97 14.68 14.62
C PRO A 266 3.82 15.07 15.55
N GLY A 267 2.97 14.11 15.90
CA GLY A 267 1.81 14.34 16.76
C GLY A 267 0.53 14.69 16.02
N VAL A 268 0.55 14.86 14.70
CA VAL A 268 -0.68 14.94 13.90
C VAL A 268 -1.37 13.58 13.93
N GLU A 269 -2.64 13.57 14.31
CA GLU A 269 -3.42 12.35 14.49
C GLU A 269 -4.72 12.37 13.67
N ARG A 270 -5.08 11.22 13.09
CA ARG A 270 -6.31 10.98 12.35
C ARG A 270 -6.85 9.59 12.66
N GLN A 271 -8.16 9.41 12.58
CA GLN A 271 -8.79 8.11 12.81
C GLN A 271 -9.92 7.82 11.83
N ILE A 272 -10.22 6.54 11.65
CA ILE A 272 -11.42 6.08 10.96
C ILE A 272 -12.50 5.86 12.02
N SER A 273 -13.21 6.92 12.38
CA SER A 273 -14.12 6.93 13.54
C SER A 273 -15.17 5.81 13.52
N VAL A 274 -15.65 5.40 12.32
CA VAL A 274 -16.60 4.28 12.21
C VAL A 274 -15.96 2.95 12.56
N ALA A 275 -14.68 2.77 12.24
CA ALA A 275 -13.95 1.55 12.60
C ALA A 275 -13.59 1.53 14.10
N VAL A 276 -13.20 2.68 14.66
CA VAL A 276 -12.97 2.86 16.10
C VAL A 276 -14.24 2.55 16.91
N LEU A 277 -15.40 3.03 16.44
CA LEU A 277 -16.69 2.69 17.05
C LEU A 277 -17.01 1.19 16.94
N ALA A 278 -16.78 0.58 15.78
CA ALA A 278 -17.06 -0.84 15.58
C ALA A 278 -16.16 -1.72 16.47
N ASP A 279 -14.90 -1.36 16.65
CA ASP A 279 -13.94 -2.02 17.55
C ASP A 279 -14.38 -1.89 19.02
N ALA A 280 -14.81 -0.70 19.42
CA ALA A 280 -15.34 -0.45 20.78
C ALA A 280 -16.59 -1.28 21.10
N PHE A 281 -17.46 -1.53 20.12
CA PHE A 281 -18.62 -2.39 20.31
C PHE A 281 -18.25 -3.89 20.37
N ALA A 282 -17.15 -4.29 19.76
CA ALA A 282 -16.66 -5.67 19.83
C ALA A 282 -16.08 -6.01 21.23
N GLU A 283 -15.36 -5.07 21.86
CA GLU A 283 -14.79 -5.23 23.21
C GLU A 283 -15.10 -4.02 24.13
N PRO A 284 -16.36 -3.80 24.53
CA PRO A 284 -16.79 -2.54 25.14
C PRO A 284 -16.14 -2.24 26.49
N LEU A 285 -15.79 -3.24 27.28
CA LEU A 285 -15.15 -3.02 28.59
C LEU A 285 -13.70 -2.53 28.48
N LYS A 286 -13.04 -2.82 27.37
CA LYS A 286 -11.64 -2.48 27.13
C LYS A 286 -11.50 -1.13 26.42
N HIS A 287 -12.34 -0.85 25.45
CA HIS A 287 -12.15 0.26 24.53
C HIS A 287 -13.07 1.48 24.77
N LEU A 288 -14.24 1.32 25.43
CA LEU A 288 -15.22 2.39 25.56
C LEU A 288 -14.69 3.70 26.20
N PRO A 289 -13.83 3.68 27.25
CA PRO A 289 -13.32 4.91 27.84
C PRO A 289 -12.38 5.70 26.92
N THR A 290 -11.53 5.02 26.16
CA THR A 290 -10.58 5.62 25.20
C THR A 290 -11.33 6.10 23.97
N THR A 291 -12.24 5.31 23.43
CA THR A 291 -13.07 5.63 22.26
C THR A 291 -13.83 6.95 22.40
N LEU A 292 -14.42 7.23 23.57
CA LEU A 292 -15.13 8.50 23.80
C LEU A 292 -14.19 9.71 23.76
N ASN A 293 -12.97 9.57 24.25
CA ASN A 293 -11.95 10.60 24.15
C ASN A 293 -11.53 10.81 22.69
N ASP A 294 -11.24 9.74 21.98
CA ASP A 294 -10.73 9.77 20.61
C ASP A 294 -11.75 10.34 19.63
N LEU A 295 -13.03 9.97 19.78
CA LEU A 295 -14.12 10.54 18.98
C LEU A 295 -14.31 12.04 19.16
N THR A 296 -13.88 12.60 20.30
CA THR A 296 -14.04 14.03 20.60
C THR A 296 -12.81 14.86 20.29
N HIS A 297 -11.61 14.26 20.30
CA HIS A 297 -10.33 14.98 20.20
C HIS A 297 -9.57 14.66 18.91
N VAL A 298 -9.70 13.45 18.37
CA VAL A 298 -9.00 13.05 17.13
C VAL A 298 -9.85 13.37 15.91
N LYS A 299 -9.29 14.06 14.92
CA LYS A 299 -9.98 14.37 13.67
C LYS A 299 -10.28 13.08 12.91
N ASN A 300 -11.51 12.90 12.46
CA ASN A 300 -11.89 11.79 11.60
C ASN A 300 -11.37 12.00 10.17
N VAL A 301 -10.97 10.90 9.52
CA VAL A 301 -10.70 10.83 8.09
C VAL A 301 -11.99 11.18 7.33
N GLY A 302 -12.04 12.29 6.63
CA GLY A 302 -13.21 12.70 5.83
C GLY A 302 -14.28 13.51 6.57
N SER A 303 -14.07 13.92 7.82
CA SER A 303 -14.94 14.86 8.51
C SER A 303 -14.32 16.27 8.59
N GLY A 304 -14.32 16.98 7.47
CA GLY A 304 -14.43 18.43 7.59
C GLY A 304 -15.89 18.80 7.87
N TRP A 305 -16.17 19.80 8.65
CA TRP A 305 -17.51 20.40 8.83
C TRP A 305 -18.20 20.71 7.49
N HIS A 306 -17.43 20.64 6.42
CA HIS A 306 -17.81 20.96 5.06
C HIS A 306 -18.25 19.75 4.22
N ASP A 307 -18.00 18.50 4.63
CA ASP A 307 -18.38 17.30 3.87
C ASP A 307 -18.82 16.10 4.75
N SER A 308 -19.80 16.36 5.61
CA SER A 308 -20.37 15.37 6.53
C SER A 308 -21.07 14.19 5.82
N PHE A 309 -21.38 14.32 4.53
CA PHE A 309 -22.11 13.30 3.78
C PHE A 309 -21.26 12.05 3.48
N ALA A 310 -19.96 12.19 3.27
CA ALA A 310 -19.07 11.04 3.02
C ALA A 310 -19.10 10.01 4.18
N MET A 311 -19.17 10.51 5.42
CA MET A 311 -19.23 9.67 6.63
C MET A 311 -20.55 8.88 6.74
N MET A 312 -21.67 9.40 6.22
CA MET A 312 -22.98 8.72 6.27
C MET A 312 -23.02 7.44 5.44
N TRP A 313 -22.12 7.28 4.46
CA TRP A 313 -22.08 6.10 3.58
C TRP A 313 -21.13 4.98 4.05
N SER A 314 -20.32 5.24 5.07
CA SER A 314 -19.39 4.23 5.63
C SER A 314 -20.11 2.93 6.06
N PRO A 315 -21.31 2.97 6.69
CA PRO A 315 -22.05 1.75 7.01
C PRO A 315 -22.49 0.96 5.77
N ALA A 316 -22.83 1.65 4.68
CA ALA A 316 -23.23 0.99 3.43
C ALA A 316 -22.06 0.24 2.78
N THR A 317 -20.85 0.80 2.84
CA THR A 317 -19.63 0.14 2.37
C THR A 317 -19.34 -1.13 3.17
N LEU A 318 -19.48 -1.08 4.50
CA LEU A 318 -19.30 -2.26 5.36
C LEU A 318 -20.33 -3.35 5.06
N VAL A 319 -21.61 -2.98 4.85
CA VAL A 319 -22.67 -3.94 4.46
C VAL A 319 -22.37 -4.54 3.10
N HIS A 320 -21.88 -3.76 2.13
CA HIS A 320 -21.51 -4.26 0.82
C HIS A 320 -20.32 -5.24 0.92
N GLY A 321 -19.25 -4.86 1.61
CA GLY A 321 -18.11 -5.73 1.86
C GLY A 321 -18.50 -7.05 2.56
N ALA A 322 -19.38 -6.98 3.56
CA ALA A 322 -19.88 -8.19 4.25
C ALA A 322 -20.68 -9.11 3.34
N LYS A 323 -21.42 -8.57 2.35
CA LYS A 323 -22.12 -9.39 1.35
C LYS A 323 -21.15 -10.08 0.39
N LEU A 324 -20.14 -9.35 -0.11
CA LEU A 324 -19.10 -9.91 -0.96
C LEU A 324 -18.29 -10.99 -0.24
N SER A 325 -17.83 -10.70 0.97
CA SER A 325 -17.10 -11.62 1.84
C SER A 325 -17.84 -12.94 2.06
N ARG A 326 -19.16 -12.88 2.33
CA ARG A 326 -19.99 -14.08 2.47
C ARG A 326 -20.15 -14.86 1.17
N GLY A 327 -20.22 -14.16 0.03
CA GLY A 327 -20.34 -14.79 -1.29
C GLY A 327 -19.06 -15.49 -1.74
N GLN A 328 -17.91 -14.95 -1.38
CA GLN A 328 -16.58 -15.42 -1.78
C GLN A 328 -15.89 -16.28 -0.70
N HIS A 329 -16.42 -16.31 0.54
CA HIS A 329 -15.83 -17.01 1.70
C HIS A 329 -14.42 -16.51 2.10
N VAL A 330 -14.14 -15.22 1.90
CA VAL A 330 -12.87 -14.56 2.23
C VAL A 330 -13.10 -13.39 3.19
N ALA A 331 -12.03 -12.79 3.70
CA ALA A 331 -12.14 -11.62 4.56
C ALA A 331 -12.75 -10.40 3.81
N ILE A 332 -13.42 -9.49 4.54
CA ILE A 332 -14.11 -8.33 3.93
C ILE A 332 -13.16 -7.47 3.09
N LEU A 333 -11.94 -7.22 3.59
CA LEU A 333 -10.96 -6.41 2.87
C LEU A 333 -10.44 -7.11 1.61
N GLU A 334 -10.26 -8.42 1.66
CA GLU A 334 -9.90 -9.23 0.52
C GLU A 334 -11.00 -9.21 -0.55
N ALA A 335 -12.26 -9.42 -0.13
CA ALA A 335 -13.41 -9.36 -1.01
C ALA A 335 -13.61 -8.00 -1.70
N LEU A 336 -13.27 -6.90 -1.01
CA LEU A 336 -13.37 -5.55 -1.54
C LEU A 336 -12.24 -5.19 -2.52
N GLY A 337 -11.11 -5.90 -2.47
CA GLY A 337 -9.96 -5.65 -3.31
C GLY A 337 -9.74 -6.65 -4.44
N ASP A 338 -10.47 -7.77 -4.46
CA ASP A 338 -10.21 -8.91 -5.34
C ASP A 338 -10.21 -8.56 -6.85
N ASP A 339 -11.04 -7.61 -7.25
CA ASP A 339 -11.19 -7.16 -8.63
C ASP A 339 -10.15 -6.12 -9.09
N ILE A 340 -9.28 -5.65 -8.20
CA ILE A 340 -8.33 -4.57 -8.46
C ILE A 340 -6.88 -4.92 -8.09
N VAL A 341 -6.67 -5.93 -7.23
CA VAL A 341 -5.32 -6.31 -6.78
C VAL A 341 -4.50 -6.96 -7.89
N TRP A 342 -3.19 -6.72 -7.87
CA TRP A 342 -2.23 -7.32 -8.79
C TRP A 342 -1.21 -8.18 -8.02
N ASN A 343 -1.03 -9.44 -8.44
CA ASN A 343 -0.17 -10.43 -7.76
C ASN A 343 1.05 -10.84 -8.59
N GLY A 344 1.49 -9.99 -9.53
CA GLY A 344 2.64 -10.28 -10.37
C GLY A 344 2.30 -11.00 -11.69
N GLU A 345 1.02 -11.27 -11.96
CA GLU A 345 0.59 -11.85 -13.23
C GLU A 345 0.72 -10.87 -14.41
N PRO A 346 0.98 -11.34 -15.64
CA PRO A 346 0.96 -10.50 -16.83
C PRO A 346 -0.41 -9.81 -17.00
N ILE A 347 -0.37 -8.51 -17.31
CA ILE A 347 -1.59 -7.72 -17.54
C ILE A 347 -1.96 -7.80 -19.01
N ASN A 348 -3.24 -8.08 -19.32
CA ASN A 348 -3.72 -8.19 -20.70
C ASN A 348 -3.48 -6.88 -21.47
N GLY A 349 -2.87 -6.99 -22.64
CA GLY A 349 -2.55 -5.86 -23.52
C GLY A 349 -1.36 -5.00 -23.05
N MET A 350 -0.58 -5.44 -22.06
CA MET A 350 0.69 -4.80 -21.71
C MET A 350 1.68 -4.82 -22.89
N THR A 351 2.65 -3.92 -22.89
CA THR A 351 3.68 -3.88 -23.93
C THR A 351 4.62 -5.09 -23.84
N ALA A 352 5.27 -5.46 -24.94
CA ALA A 352 6.29 -6.51 -24.94
C ALA A 352 7.49 -6.13 -24.06
N GLU A 353 7.79 -4.84 -23.95
CA GLU A 353 8.84 -4.32 -23.05
C GLU A 353 8.48 -4.55 -21.59
N ASP A 354 7.25 -4.19 -21.18
CA ASP A 354 6.79 -4.40 -19.81
C ASP A 354 6.70 -5.90 -19.46
N ALA A 355 6.29 -6.74 -20.43
CA ALA A 355 6.27 -8.20 -20.25
C ALA A 355 7.69 -8.77 -20.03
N ALA A 356 8.66 -8.33 -20.83
CA ALA A 356 10.07 -8.74 -20.66
C ALA A 356 10.65 -8.26 -19.32
N VAL A 357 10.31 -7.06 -18.87
CA VAL A 357 10.72 -6.56 -17.55
C VAL A 357 10.09 -7.38 -16.43
N LEU A 358 8.84 -7.79 -16.57
CA LEU A 358 8.19 -8.65 -15.59
C LEU A 358 8.86 -10.02 -15.50
N GLU A 359 9.26 -10.61 -16.65
CA GLU A 359 10.07 -11.84 -16.70
C GLU A 359 11.42 -11.63 -16.01
N ASP A 360 12.14 -10.53 -16.28
CA ASP A 360 13.41 -10.19 -15.65
C ASP A 360 13.27 -10.00 -14.12
N VAL A 361 12.20 -9.32 -13.67
CA VAL A 361 11.87 -9.23 -12.24
C VAL A 361 11.66 -10.60 -11.62
N HIS A 362 11.03 -11.53 -12.33
CA HIS A 362 10.84 -12.92 -11.89
C HIS A 362 12.15 -13.70 -11.87
N GLU A 363 12.97 -13.60 -12.92
CA GLU A 363 14.29 -14.29 -12.99
C GLU A 363 15.26 -13.77 -11.91
N GLN A 364 15.23 -12.47 -11.61
CA GLN A 364 16.08 -11.87 -10.58
C GLN A 364 15.69 -12.24 -9.14
N ARG A 365 14.59 -12.96 -8.91
CA ARG A 365 14.20 -13.43 -7.57
C ARG A 365 15.08 -14.58 -7.07
N ILE A 366 15.70 -15.30 -7.97
CA ILE A 366 16.56 -16.45 -7.73
C ILE A 366 18.03 -15.96 -7.71
#